data_b72e3a5ca40de8b15a5675531bf9322d
#
_entry.id   b72e3a5ca40de8b15a5675531bf9322d
#
_cell.length_a   1.000
_cell.length_b   1.000
_cell.length_c   1.000
_cell.angle_alpha   90.00
_cell.angle_beta   90.00
_cell.angle_gamma   90.00
#
_symmetry.space_group_name_H-M   'P 1'
#
loop_
_entity.id
_entity.type
_entity.pdbx_description
1 polymer ?
#
loop_
_entity_poly.entity_id
_entity_poly.type
_entity_poly.pdbx_seq_one_letter_code
_entity_poly.pdbx_strand_id
1 'polypeptide(L)'
;MKIYRIANPDPEQGDITFRDKKRYWWLGGVIYPMLPVAAVMMYVLFPNEWLLILPLFVCMLAVPVIDALLGVNRSNPSDVLVAHMDKDPYYRNLLVLVIPIHFAAVIAPAWLISTADLSIFGYIMFSVAVALYSGFSINTAHEIGHKTNKMDRFLARVALAVTGYGHFCIEHNAGHHRDVSTPEDPASSRMGESIYHFALREIPGALIRGWAAERKRLVKRGLPVWSHHNHILQSYMMTLIWQGGLAILLGWVIVPFLLLHNVVAWFQLTSANYIEHYGLLRAKKVNGRYERCRPHHSWNSNHIFSNLLLFQLQRHSDHHANPSRSYQTLRSFESLPELPSGYLGMYFMAYLPPLWFAVMNKRLLAIEHINGDLNKVNLDPKHEAKIRQHYGLLGAADRKRQRLSRLFT
;
A
#
# COMPACT_ATOMS: atom_id res chain seq x y z
N MET A 1 -16.90 -19.65 -11.94
CA MET A 1 -16.76 -18.58 -12.96
C MET A 1 -18.09 -17.87 -13.08
N LYS A 2 -18.13 -16.54 -12.95
CA LYS A 2 -19.37 -15.74 -13.12
C LYS A 2 -19.42 -15.19 -14.54
N ILE A 3 -20.61 -15.21 -15.13
CA ILE A 3 -20.89 -14.61 -16.44
C ILE A 3 -21.77 -13.40 -16.20
N TYR A 4 -21.34 -12.23 -16.65
CA TYR A 4 -22.15 -11.03 -16.70
C TYR A 4 -22.77 -10.96 -18.10
N ARG A 5 -24.07 -10.80 -18.15
CA ARG A 5 -24.83 -10.48 -19.38
C ARG A 5 -25.25 -9.04 -19.27
N ILE A 6 -24.87 -8.24 -20.23
CA ILE A 6 -25.06 -6.81 -20.22
C ILE A 6 -25.75 -6.44 -21.50
N ALA A 7 -26.90 -5.75 -21.40
CA ALA A 7 -27.59 -5.24 -22.58
C ALA A 7 -26.66 -4.36 -23.41
N ASN A 8 -26.48 -4.64 -24.67
CA ASN A 8 -25.66 -3.81 -25.55
C ASN A 8 -26.40 -2.47 -25.74
N PRO A 9 -25.71 -1.32 -25.66
CA PRO A 9 -26.28 -0.04 -26.05
C PRO A 9 -26.81 -0.03 -27.48
N ASP A 10 -26.26 -0.87 -28.36
CA ASP A 10 -26.74 -1.13 -29.72
C ASP A 10 -27.55 -2.43 -29.71
N PRO A 11 -28.90 -2.35 -29.82
CA PRO A 11 -29.79 -3.53 -29.78
C PRO A 11 -29.54 -4.54 -30.92
N GLU A 12 -28.96 -4.10 -32.04
CA GLU A 12 -28.71 -4.98 -33.21
C GLU A 12 -27.50 -5.93 -32.97
N GLN A 13 -26.64 -5.62 -32.01
CA GLN A 13 -25.43 -6.41 -31.75
C GLN A 13 -25.60 -7.48 -30.65
N GLY A 14 -26.77 -7.60 -30.05
CA GLY A 14 -27.06 -8.56 -28.98
C GLY A 14 -26.31 -8.28 -27.67
N ASP A 15 -26.63 -9.01 -26.60
CA ASP A 15 -26.05 -8.82 -25.28
C ASP A 15 -24.55 -9.08 -25.24
N ILE A 16 -23.81 -8.19 -24.56
CA ILE A 16 -22.39 -8.37 -24.27
C ILE A 16 -22.25 -9.40 -23.16
N THR A 17 -21.55 -10.50 -23.45
CA THR A 17 -21.28 -11.55 -22.47
C THR A 17 -19.81 -11.47 -22.00
N PHE A 18 -19.59 -11.24 -20.71
CA PHE A 18 -18.27 -11.23 -20.11
C PHE A 18 -18.11 -12.38 -19.11
N ARG A 19 -17.01 -13.13 -19.25
CA ARG A 19 -16.64 -14.20 -18.32
C ARG A 19 -15.56 -13.69 -17.36
N ASP A 20 -15.89 -13.60 -16.08
CA ASP A 20 -14.91 -13.24 -15.03
C ASP A 20 -13.99 -14.42 -14.71
N LYS A 21 -12.91 -14.50 -15.45
CA LYS A 21 -11.90 -15.58 -15.30
C LYS A 21 -11.09 -15.44 -14.02
N LYS A 22 -10.93 -14.20 -13.48
CA LYS A 22 -10.10 -13.90 -12.31
C LYS A 22 -10.88 -14.00 -11.00
N ARG A 23 -12.19 -14.23 -11.02
CA ARG A 23 -13.06 -14.19 -9.83
C ARG A 23 -12.48 -14.95 -8.64
N TYR A 24 -12.14 -16.21 -8.82
CA TYR A 24 -11.62 -17.05 -7.76
C TYR A 24 -10.13 -16.84 -7.43
N TRP A 25 -9.39 -16.18 -8.31
CA TRP A 25 -7.98 -15.86 -8.07
C TRP A 25 -7.81 -14.87 -6.93
N TRP A 26 -8.81 -14.00 -6.69
CA TRP A 26 -8.83 -13.06 -5.56
C TRP A 26 -8.90 -13.75 -4.20
N LEU A 27 -9.24 -15.03 -4.14
CA LEU A 27 -9.09 -15.84 -2.92
C LEU A 27 -7.64 -15.91 -2.44
N GLY A 28 -6.67 -15.74 -3.34
CA GLY A 28 -5.27 -15.59 -2.96
C GLY A 28 -5.05 -14.49 -1.92
N GLY A 29 -5.68 -13.32 -2.09
CA GLY A 29 -5.61 -12.22 -1.11
C GLY A 29 -6.29 -12.53 0.23
N VAL A 30 -7.22 -13.50 0.27
CA VAL A 30 -7.85 -13.97 1.50
C VAL A 30 -7.01 -15.03 2.19
N ILE A 31 -6.40 -15.95 1.42
CA ILE A 31 -5.60 -17.08 1.94
C ILE A 31 -4.20 -16.60 2.39
N TYR A 32 -3.62 -15.66 1.66
CA TYR A 32 -2.26 -15.20 1.90
C TYR A 32 -2.00 -14.73 3.35
N PRO A 33 -2.89 -13.95 4.01
CA PRO A 33 -2.73 -13.58 5.41
C PRO A 33 -2.79 -14.74 6.40
N MET A 34 -3.18 -15.96 5.99
CA MET A 34 -3.20 -17.13 6.85
C MET A 34 -1.83 -17.82 7.00
N LEU A 35 -0.82 -17.42 6.23
CA LEU A 35 0.50 -18.08 6.31
C LEU A 35 1.13 -18.08 7.71
N PRO A 36 1.03 -17.03 8.55
CA PRO A 36 1.48 -17.11 9.93
C PRO A 36 0.76 -18.18 10.75
N VAL A 37 -0.56 -18.38 10.53
CA VAL A 37 -1.34 -19.44 11.17
C VAL A 37 -0.84 -20.82 10.70
N ALA A 38 -0.60 -20.98 9.40
CA ALA A 38 -0.04 -22.22 8.86
C ALA A 38 1.35 -22.51 9.43
N ALA A 39 2.19 -21.51 9.65
CA ALA A 39 3.49 -21.64 10.29
C ALA A 39 3.37 -22.13 11.75
N VAL A 40 2.41 -21.59 12.51
CA VAL A 40 2.08 -22.10 13.86
C VAL A 40 1.68 -23.56 13.82
N MET A 41 0.77 -23.93 12.91
CA MET A 41 0.33 -25.33 12.77
C MET A 41 1.50 -26.27 12.43
N MET A 42 2.38 -25.85 11.52
CA MET A 42 3.57 -26.63 11.17
C MET A 42 4.52 -26.77 12.37
N TYR A 43 4.74 -25.71 13.14
CA TYR A 43 5.59 -25.77 14.33
C TYR A 43 5.01 -26.69 15.40
N VAL A 44 3.70 -26.68 15.62
CA VAL A 44 3.05 -27.59 16.59
C VAL A 44 3.22 -29.06 16.20
N LEU A 45 3.19 -29.36 14.89
CA LEU A 45 3.40 -30.72 14.37
C LEU A 45 4.88 -31.13 14.36
N PHE A 46 5.75 -30.18 14.05
CA PHE A 46 7.19 -30.35 13.89
C PHE A 46 7.93 -29.20 14.59
N PRO A 47 8.30 -29.33 15.88
CA PRO A 47 8.91 -28.25 16.65
C PRO A 47 10.28 -27.81 16.08
N ASN A 48 10.24 -26.92 15.10
CA ASN A 48 11.40 -26.35 14.43
C ASN A 48 11.13 -24.87 14.11
N GLU A 49 11.90 -23.98 14.73
CA GLU A 49 11.73 -22.52 14.60
C GLU A 49 11.91 -22.00 13.16
N TRP A 50 12.64 -22.71 12.30
CA TRP A 50 12.77 -22.34 10.89
C TRP A 50 11.41 -22.35 10.15
N LEU A 51 10.45 -23.13 10.59
CA LEU A 51 9.10 -23.15 10.03
C LEU A 51 8.35 -21.83 10.32
N LEU A 52 8.67 -21.17 11.44
CA LEU A 52 8.10 -19.88 11.82
C LEU A 52 8.61 -18.73 10.95
N ILE A 53 9.78 -18.90 10.33
CA ILE A 53 10.40 -17.91 9.45
C ILE A 53 9.93 -18.07 7.99
N LEU A 54 9.35 -19.22 7.64
CA LEU A 54 8.88 -19.52 6.29
C LEU A 54 7.95 -18.44 5.72
N PRO A 55 6.99 -17.86 6.45
CA PRO A 55 6.17 -16.76 5.91
C PRO A 55 7.01 -15.55 5.45
N LEU A 56 8.06 -15.19 6.18
CA LEU A 56 8.98 -14.12 5.77
C LEU A 56 9.66 -14.46 4.44
N PHE A 57 10.12 -15.69 4.27
CA PHE A 57 10.74 -16.18 3.05
C PHE A 57 9.75 -16.15 1.86
N VAL A 58 8.51 -16.56 2.09
CA VAL A 58 7.45 -16.49 1.06
C VAL A 58 7.21 -15.04 0.65
N CYS A 59 7.09 -14.13 1.60
CA CYS A 59 6.82 -12.73 1.34
C CYS A 59 7.97 -12.05 0.57
N MET A 60 9.21 -12.22 1.02
CA MET A 60 10.36 -11.45 0.53
C MET A 60 11.06 -12.08 -0.69
N LEU A 61 10.90 -13.39 -0.92
CA LEU A 61 11.55 -14.09 -2.02
C LEU A 61 10.58 -14.79 -2.96
N ALA A 62 9.71 -15.66 -2.44
CA ALA A 62 8.87 -16.49 -3.31
C ALA A 62 7.90 -15.64 -4.14
N VAL A 63 7.22 -14.65 -3.54
CA VAL A 63 6.28 -13.78 -4.26
C VAL A 63 6.97 -12.96 -5.36
N PRO A 64 8.10 -12.27 -5.12
CA PRO A 64 8.85 -11.59 -6.19
C PRO A 64 9.30 -12.51 -7.32
N VAL A 65 9.75 -13.74 -7.00
CA VAL A 65 10.14 -14.73 -8.03
C VAL A 65 8.94 -15.16 -8.85
N ILE A 66 7.79 -15.45 -8.22
CA ILE A 66 6.56 -15.82 -8.93
C ILE A 66 6.08 -14.66 -9.79
N ASP A 67 6.15 -13.41 -9.34
CA ASP A 67 5.84 -12.23 -10.14
C ASP A 67 6.74 -12.14 -11.38
N ALA A 68 8.03 -12.36 -11.23
CA ALA A 68 8.97 -12.35 -12.35
C ALA A 68 8.67 -13.45 -13.38
N LEU A 69 8.22 -14.63 -12.93
CA LEU A 69 7.86 -15.76 -13.79
C LEU A 69 6.52 -15.57 -14.50
N LEU A 70 5.51 -15.05 -13.81
CA LEU A 70 4.17 -14.84 -14.36
C LEU A 70 4.06 -13.54 -15.17
N GLY A 71 4.96 -12.59 -14.94
CA GLY A 71 5.01 -11.32 -15.65
C GLY A 71 3.87 -10.37 -15.29
N VAL A 72 3.48 -9.54 -16.27
CA VAL A 72 2.56 -8.41 -16.08
C VAL A 72 1.26 -8.59 -16.87
N ASN A 73 0.16 -8.01 -16.34
CA ASN A 73 -1.14 -7.95 -17.02
C ASN A 73 -1.66 -6.53 -17.04
N ARG A 74 -1.64 -5.89 -18.22
CA ARG A 74 -2.13 -4.52 -18.45
C ARG A 74 -3.59 -4.47 -18.95
N SER A 75 -4.29 -5.62 -19.03
CA SER A 75 -5.67 -5.63 -19.49
C SER A 75 -6.61 -4.91 -18.52
N ASN A 76 -7.54 -4.16 -19.09
CA ASN A 76 -8.56 -3.41 -18.34
C ASN A 76 -9.94 -4.02 -18.55
N PRO A 77 -10.84 -3.97 -17.55
CA PRO A 77 -12.25 -4.22 -17.80
C PRO A 77 -12.84 -3.11 -18.69
N SER A 78 -13.81 -3.45 -19.53
CA SER A 78 -14.54 -2.45 -20.31
C SER A 78 -15.37 -1.53 -19.40
N ASP A 79 -15.67 -0.29 -19.84
CA ASP A 79 -16.47 0.67 -19.05
C ASP A 79 -17.83 0.13 -18.66
N VAL A 80 -18.48 -0.56 -19.58
CA VAL A 80 -19.79 -1.17 -19.37
C VAL A 80 -19.74 -2.23 -18.27
N LEU A 81 -18.65 -3.00 -18.22
CA LEU A 81 -18.45 -4.06 -17.22
C LEU A 81 -18.16 -3.50 -15.83
N VAL A 82 -17.43 -2.39 -15.72
CA VAL A 82 -17.04 -1.77 -14.42
C VAL A 82 -18.26 -1.56 -13.54
N ALA A 83 -19.33 -0.95 -14.07
CA ALA A 83 -20.56 -0.68 -13.31
C ALA A 83 -21.24 -1.95 -12.76
N HIS A 84 -21.11 -3.09 -13.45
CA HIS A 84 -21.66 -4.38 -13.01
C HIS A 84 -20.78 -5.08 -12.00
N MET A 85 -19.45 -5.01 -12.19
CA MET A 85 -18.48 -5.57 -11.23
C MET A 85 -18.47 -4.82 -9.91
N ASP A 86 -18.62 -3.49 -9.92
CA ASP A 86 -18.69 -2.67 -8.71
C ASP A 86 -19.92 -2.97 -7.85
N LYS A 87 -21.02 -3.39 -8.47
CA LYS A 87 -22.24 -3.81 -7.78
C LYS A 87 -22.23 -5.27 -7.30
N ASP A 88 -21.24 -6.07 -7.73
CA ASP A 88 -21.16 -7.48 -7.32
C ASP A 88 -20.65 -7.59 -5.87
N PRO A 89 -21.48 -8.07 -4.93
CA PRO A 89 -21.11 -8.16 -3.51
C PRO A 89 -19.97 -9.14 -3.23
N TYR A 90 -19.66 -10.03 -4.16
CA TYR A 90 -18.58 -11.02 -4.00
C TYR A 90 -17.25 -10.34 -3.64
N TYR A 91 -16.87 -9.31 -4.40
CA TYR A 91 -15.57 -8.64 -4.22
C TYR A 91 -15.49 -7.92 -2.87
N ARG A 92 -16.56 -7.21 -2.48
CA ARG A 92 -16.64 -6.60 -1.16
C ARG A 92 -16.61 -7.65 -0.05
N ASN A 93 -17.32 -8.77 -0.23
CA ASN A 93 -17.38 -9.82 0.78
C ASN A 93 -16.03 -10.52 1.00
N LEU A 94 -15.15 -10.58 -0.01
CA LEU A 94 -13.77 -11.04 0.17
C LEU A 94 -13.00 -10.13 1.13
N LEU A 95 -13.11 -8.80 0.99
CA LEU A 95 -12.47 -7.84 1.89
C LEU A 95 -13.03 -7.94 3.33
N VAL A 96 -14.33 -8.18 3.48
CA VAL A 96 -14.94 -8.37 4.79
C VAL A 96 -14.48 -9.69 5.42
N LEU A 97 -14.39 -10.76 4.62
CA LEU A 97 -13.96 -12.08 5.07
C LEU A 97 -12.50 -12.08 5.54
N VAL A 98 -11.65 -11.28 4.94
CA VAL A 98 -10.23 -11.25 5.33
C VAL A 98 -9.99 -10.56 6.68
N ILE A 99 -10.93 -9.74 7.18
CA ILE A 99 -10.79 -9.04 8.46
C ILE A 99 -10.60 -10.03 9.63
N PRO A 100 -11.51 -10.98 9.90
CA PRO A 100 -11.30 -11.96 10.97
C PRO A 100 -10.05 -12.83 10.76
N ILE A 101 -9.63 -13.05 9.52
CA ILE A 101 -8.38 -13.75 9.20
C ILE A 101 -7.17 -12.96 9.69
N HIS A 102 -7.15 -11.64 9.54
CA HIS A 102 -6.08 -10.80 10.09
C HIS A 102 -5.98 -10.89 11.60
N PHE A 103 -7.11 -10.95 12.32
CA PHE A 103 -7.09 -11.20 13.77
C PHE A 103 -6.53 -12.58 14.10
N ALA A 104 -7.00 -13.64 13.43
CA ALA A 104 -6.49 -15.00 13.61
C ALA A 104 -4.98 -15.09 13.34
N ALA A 105 -4.49 -14.37 12.31
CA ALA A 105 -3.08 -14.31 11.94
C ALA A 105 -2.18 -13.62 12.99
N VAL A 106 -2.75 -12.97 14.00
CA VAL A 106 -2.01 -12.45 15.17
C VAL A 106 -2.31 -13.27 16.42
N ILE A 107 -3.55 -13.75 16.63
CA ILE A 107 -3.94 -14.54 17.81
C ILE A 107 -3.16 -15.84 17.88
N ALA A 108 -3.10 -16.60 16.78
CA ALA A 108 -2.40 -17.88 16.77
C ALA A 108 -0.89 -17.74 17.04
N PRO A 109 -0.15 -16.81 16.39
CA PRO A 109 1.22 -16.50 16.77
C PRO A 109 1.40 -16.03 18.21
N ALA A 110 0.52 -15.15 18.72
CA ALA A 110 0.58 -14.70 20.10
C ALA A 110 0.43 -15.85 21.10
N TRP A 111 -0.50 -16.78 20.82
CA TRP A 111 -0.66 -18.00 21.60
C TRP A 111 0.62 -18.85 21.57
N LEU A 112 1.20 -19.09 20.40
CA LEU A 112 2.43 -19.88 20.30
C LEU A 112 3.58 -19.21 21.09
N ILE A 113 3.78 -17.90 20.93
CA ILE A 113 4.80 -17.13 21.64
C ILE A 113 4.61 -17.21 23.17
N SER A 114 3.36 -17.33 23.65
CA SER A 114 3.07 -17.43 25.08
C SER A 114 3.28 -18.83 25.66
N THR A 115 3.29 -19.87 24.81
CA THR A 115 3.29 -21.28 25.26
C THR A 115 4.55 -22.05 24.85
N ALA A 116 5.27 -21.60 23.83
CA ALA A 116 6.49 -22.26 23.34
C ALA A 116 7.75 -21.58 23.90
N ASP A 117 8.77 -22.38 24.17
CA ASP A 117 10.12 -21.89 24.53
C ASP A 117 10.90 -21.59 23.25
N LEU A 118 10.70 -20.39 22.73
CA LEU A 118 11.36 -19.93 21.51
C LEU A 118 12.71 -19.27 21.84
N SER A 119 13.72 -19.49 20.99
CA SER A 119 14.94 -18.70 21.02
C SER A 119 14.63 -17.22 20.77
N ILE A 120 15.50 -16.33 21.25
CA ILE A 120 15.37 -14.88 20.97
C ILE A 120 15.30 -14.63 19.45
N PHE A 121 16.10 -15.36 18.67
CA PHE A 121 16.09 -15.26 17.22
C PHE A 121 14.75 -15.69 16.63
N GLY A 122 14.24 -16.86 17.03
CA GLY A 122 12.92 -17.38 16.60
C GLY A 122 11.79 -16.41 16.97
N TYR A 123 11.78 -15.91 18.21
CA TYR A 123 10.82 -14.93 18.68
C TYR A 123 10.80 -13.66 17.82
N ILE A 124 11.97 -13.03 17.56
CA ILE A 124 12.08 -11.79 16.80
C ILE A 124 11.69 -12.02 15.34
N MET A 125 12.26 -13.04 14.69
CA MET A 125 12.02 -13.30 13.27
C MET A 125 10.57 -13.69 13.00
N PHE A 126 9.96 -14.48 13.90
CA PHE A 126 8.54 -14.81 13.79
C PHE A 126 7.65 -13.56 13.98
N SER A 127 7.99 -12.70 14.95
CA SER A 127 7.26 -11.45 15.16
C SER A 127 7.29 -10.56 13.91
N VAL A 128 8.45 -10.42 13.26
CA VAL A 128 8.60 -9.69 12.00
C VAL A 128 7.79 -10.35 10.89
N ALA A 129 7.87 -11.68 10.75
CA ALA A 129 7.10 -12.42 9.77
C ALA A 129 5.59 -12.17 9.93
N VAL A 130 5.04 -12.29 11.15
CA VAL A 130 3.62 -12.02 11.45
C VAL A 130 3.24 -10.59 11.08
N ALA A 131 4.09 -9.61 11.43
CA ALA A 131 3.83 -8.20 11.16
C ALA A 131 3.70 -7.88 9.67
N LEU A 132 4.51 -8.50 8.81
CA LEU A 132 4.42 -8.32 7.36
C LEU A 132 3.08 -8.78 6.79
N TYR A 133 2.48 -9.82 7.35
CA TYR A 133 1.16 -10.31 6.91
C TYR A 133 0.02 -9.51 7.50
N SER A 134 0.11 -9.11 8.75
CA SER A 134 -0.92 -8.28 9.38
C SER A 134 -0.90 -6.84 8.91
N GLY A 135 0.23 -6.34 8.38
CA GLY A 135 0.28 -5.06 7.67
C GLY A 135 -0.72 -4.98 6.50
N PHE A 136 -1.07 -6.12 5.88
CA PHE A 136 -2.14 -6.17 4.86
C PHE A 136 -3.54 -5.86 5.42
N SER A 137 -3.74 -5.86 6.74
CA SER A 137 -4.98 -5.36 7.33
C SER A 137 -5.18 -3.87 7.05
N ILE A 138 -4.10 -3.11 6.95
CA ILE A 138 -4.14 -1.68 6.58
C ILE A 138 -4.56 -1.55 5.12
N ASN A 139 -4.07 -2.40 4.20
CA ASN A 139 -4.53 -2.42 2.82
C ASN A 139 -6.02 -2.80 2.70
N THR A 140 -6.50 -3.77 3.49
CA THR A 140 -7.93 -4.10 3.57
C THR A 140 -8.74 -2.89 4.05
N ALA A 141 -8.28 -2.21 5.11
CA ALA A 141 -8.90 -1.00 5.63
C ALA A 141 -8.89 0.15 4.62
N HIS A 142 -7.81 0.28 3.84
CA HIS A 142 -7.66 1.24 2.76
C HIS A 142 -8.78 1.08 1.73
N GLU A 143 -8.95 -0.11 1.17
CA GLU A 143 -9.95 -0.36 0.13
C GLU A 143 -11.40 -0.15 0.62
N ILE A 144 -11.75 -0.69 1.80
CA ILE A 144 -13.10 -0.52 2.35
C ILE A 144 -13.31 0.88 2.96
N GLY A 145 -12.25 1.56 3.38
CA GLY A 145 -12.28 2.91 3.96
C GLY A 145 -12.66 4.01 2.95
N HIS A 146 -12.50 3.77 1.66
CA HIS A 146 -12.95 4.66 0.58
C HIS A 146 -14.45 4.58 0.30
N LYS A 147 -15.14 3.56 0.83
CA LYS A 147 -16.58 3.40 0.57
C LYS A 147 -17.40 4.40 1.40
N THR A 148 -18.56 4.79 0.87
CA THR A 148 -19.46 5.76 1.54
C THR A 148 -20.34 5.12 2.61
N ASN A 149 -20.50 3.80 2.58
CA ASN A 149 -21.30 3.03 3.50
C ASN A 149 -20.74 3.11 4.93
N LYS A 150 -21.61 3.37 5.92
CA LYS A 150 -21.22 3.48 7.33
C LYS A 150 -20.64 2.18 7.90
N MET A 151 -21.17 1.02 7.49
CA MET A 151 -20.67 -0.30 7.90
C MET A 151 -19.27 -0.53 7.39
N ASP A 152 -18.98 -0.23 6.11
CA ASP A 152 -17.65 -0.39 5.54
C ASP A 152 -16.62 0.49 6.26
N ARG A 153 -16.96 1.73 6.57
CA ARG A 153 -16.11 2.62 7.38
C ARG A 153 -15.90 2.14 8.81
N PHE A 154 -16.89 1.46 9.39
CA PHE A 154 -16.73 0.82 10.70
C PHE A 154 -15.77 -0.38 10.60
N LEU A 155 -15.97 -1.26 9.61
CA LEU A 155 -15.11 -2.40 9.34
C LEU A 155 -13.66 -1.99 9.02
N ALA A 156 -13.47 -0.85 8.33
CA ALA A 156 -12.13 -0.28 8.13
C ALA A 156 -11.44 0.03 9.46
N ARG A 157 -12.14 0.63 10.44
CA ARG A 157 -11.58 0.87 11.78
C ARG A 157 -11.26 -0.43 12.52
N VAL A 158 -12.13 -1.44 12.37
CA VAL A 158 -11.87 -2.77 12.94
C VAL A 158 -10.61 -3.39 12.32
N ALA A 159 -10.44 -3.33 11.01
CA ALA A 159 -9.23 -3.83 10.34
C ALA A 159 -7.96 -3.07 10.79
N LEU A 160 -8.03 -1.75 10.96
CA LEU A 160 -6.91 -0.93 11.48
C LEU A 160 -6.55 -1.24 12.92
N ALA A 161 -7.51 -1.75 13.72
CA ALA A 161 -7.25 -2.12 15.10
C ALA A 161 -6.25 -3.29 15.20
N VAL A 162 -6.13 -4.14 14.18
CA VAL A 162 -5.18 -5.27 14.16
C VAL A 162 -3.75 -4.79 14.40
N THR A 163 -3.36 -3.70 13.77
CA THR A 163 -1.99 -3.14 13.78
C THR A 163 -1.87 -1.85 14.58
N GLY A 164 -2.97 -1.34 15.13
CA GLY A 164 -2.95 -0.07 15.88
C GLY A 164 -2.65 1.17 15.03
N TYR A 165 -3.07 1.21 13.75
CA TYR A 165 -2.86 2.37 12.85
C TYR A 165 -4.13 3.19 12.65
N GLY A 166 -4.80 3.53 13.74
CA GLY A 166 -6.18 4.03 13.79
C GLY A 166 -6.48 5.35 13.09
N HIS A 167 -5.48 6.17 12.81
CA HIS A 167 -5.64 7.46 12.11
C HIS A 167 -5.65 7.34 10.58
N PHE A 168 -5.24 6.19 10.04
CA PHE A 168 -4.93 5.99 8.64
C PHE A 168 -6.06 6.43 7.69
N CYS A 169 -7.26 5.85 7.80
CA CYS A 169 -8.34 6.16 6.84
C CYS A 169 -8.74 7.64 6.84
N ILE A 170 -8.59 8.35 7.96
CA ILE A 170 -8.92 9.78 8.04
C ILE A 170 -7.85 10.60 7.35
N GLU A 171 -6.59 10.33 7.68
CA GLU A 171 -5.46 10.99 7.06
C GLU A 171 -5.41 10.72 5.56
N HIS A 172 -5.50 9.45 5.17
CA HIS A 172 -5.42 9.02 3.80
C HIS A 172 -6.50 9.68 2.91
N ASN A 173 -7.77 9.65 3.34
CA ASN A 173 -8.87 10.19 2.56
C ASN A 173 -8.91 11.74 2.55
N ALA A 174 -8.60 12.40 3.67
CA ALA A 174 -8.74 13.84 3.80
C ALA A 174 -7.44 14.61 3.58
N GLY A 175 -6.29 13.94 3.73
CA GLY A 175 -4.94 14.50 3.61
C GLY A 175 -4.24 14.00 2.36
N HIS A 176 -3.81 12.74 2.35
CA HIS A 176 -2.98 12.16 1.30
C HIS A 176 -3.61 12.26 -0.11
N HIS A 177 -4.84 11.81 -0.32
CA HIS A 177 -5.51 11.93 -1.63
C HIS A 177 -5.63 13.36 -2.15
N ARG A 178 -5.75 14.34 -1.24
CA ARG A 178 -5.77 15.76 -1.63
C ARG A 178 -4.40 16.26 -2.04
N ASP A 179 -3.36 15.90 -1.27
CA ASP A 179 -2.05 16.53 -1.34
C ASP A 179 -0.97 15.60 -1.96
N VAL A 180 -1.33 14.39 -2.38
CA VAL A 180 -0.41 13.39 -2.97
C VAL A 180 0.48 14.01 -4.05
N SER A 181 1.74 13.60 -4.09
CA SER A 181 2.77 14.12 -5.00
C SER A 181 2.96 15.65 -4.88
N THR A 182 2.87 16.17 -3.64
CA THR A 182 3.28 17.53 -3.29
C THR A 182 4.22 17.50 -2.09
N PRO A 183 5.05 18.54 -1.87
CA PRO A 183 5.92 18.63 -0.70
C PRO A 183 5.17 18.69 0.65
N GLU A 184 3.89 19.10 0.63
CA GLU A 184 3.02 19.22 1.79
C GLU A 184 2.50 17.86 2.29
N ASP A 185 2.55 16.84 1.45
CA ASP A 185 2.12 15.49 1.82
C ASP A 185 3.25 14.71 2.51
N PRO A 186 3.10 14.33 3.80
CA PRO A 186 4.09 13.48 4.46
C PRO A 186 4.26 12.10 3.80
N ALA A 187 3.22 11.58 3.16
CA ALA A 187 3.26 10.27 2.51
C ALA A 187 3.83 10.29 1.07
N SER A 188 4.19 11.48 0.54
CA SER A 188 4.91 11.60 -0.73
C SER A 188 6.42 11.64 -0.51
N SER A 189 7.11 10.59 -0.94
CA SER A 189 8.55 10.43 -0.79
C SER A 189 9.33 11.26 -1.82
N ARG A 190 10.55 11.66 -1.46
CA ARG A 190 11.37 12.61 -2.21
C ARG A 190 12.55 11.90 -2.88
N MET A 191 12.93 12.35 -4.06
CA MET A 191 14.17 11.86 -4.69
C MET A 191 15.38 12.19 -3.80
N GLY A 192 16.16 11.15 -3.46
CA GLY A 192 17.32 11.27 -2.58
C GLY A 192 17.02 11.06 -1.09
N GLU A 193 15.75 10.95 -0.69
CA GLU A 193 15.35 10.57 0.66
C GLU A 193 15.36 9.04 0.80
N SER A 194 16.07 8.49 1.79
CA SER A 194 16.00 7.05 2.06
C SER A 194 14.68 6.68 2.74
N ILE A 195 14.24 5.43 2.57
CA ILE A 195 13.03 4.93 3.22
C ILE A 195 13.05 5.10 4.75
N TYR A 196 14.20 5.02 5.36
CA TYR A 196 14.38 5.19 6.80
C TYR A 196 14.14 6.64 7.24
N HIS A 197 14.67 7.62 6.50
CA HIS A 197 14.40 9.04 6.76
C HIS A 197 12.95 9.39 6.43
N PHE A 198 12.40 8.80 5.37
CA PHE A 198 11.01 8.95 5.00
C PHE A 198 10.08 8.46 6.11
N ALA A 199 10.32 7.27 6.69
CA ALA A 199 9.51 6.71 7.78
C ALA A 199 9.49 7.62 9.01
N LEU A 200 10.66 8.19 9.39
CA LEU A 200 10.77 9.13 10.51
C LEU A 200 9.97 10.43 10.28
N ARG A 201 9.68 10.79 9.05
CA ARG A 201 8.88 11.96 8.68
C ARG A 201 7.41 11.59 8.44
N GLU A 202 7.17 10.51 7.74
CA GLU A 202 5.83 10.09 7.30
C GLU A 202 4.98 9.63 8.48
N ILE A 203 5.46 8.70 9.31
CA ILE A 203 4.66 8.10 10.40
C ILE A 203 4.13 9.18 11.37
N PRO A 204 4.95 10.06 11.96
CA PRO A 204 4.42 11.12 12.83
C PRO A 204 3.65 12.18 12.05
N GLY A 205 4.04 12.49 10.81
CA GLY A 205 3.34 13.45 9.95
C GLY A 205 1.92 13.03 9.62
N ALA A 206 1.72 11.76 9.30
CA ALA A 206 0.40 11.17 9.03
C ALA A 206 -0.51 11.23 10.28
N LEU A 207 0.02 10.88 11.45
CA LEU A 207 -0.72 10.98 12.72
C LEU A 207 -1.16 12.41 13.03
N ILE A 208 -0.22 13.37 12.94
CA ILE A 208 -0.49 14.79 13.22
C ILE A 208 -1.55 15.34 12.27
N ARG A 209 -1.42 15.05 10.97
CA ARG A 209 -2.37 15.51 9.95
C ARG A 209 -3.73 14.83 10.08
N GLY A 210 -3.76 13.53 10.35
CA GLY A 210 -4.99 12.79 10.64
C GLY A 210 -5.75 13.34 11.84
N TRP A 211 -5.03 13.61 12.94
CA TRP A 211 -5.60 14.25 14.13
C TRP A 211 -6.16 15.65 13.83
N ALA A 212 -5.42 16.47 13.09
CA ALA A 212 -5.87 17.81 12.71
C ALA A 212 -7.14 17.75 11.82
N ALA A 213 -7.22 16.80 10.89
CA ALA A 213 -8.40 16.61 10.06
C ALA A 213 -9.63 16.16 10.88
N GLU A 214 -9.44 15.22 11.80
CA GLU A 214 -10.53 14.75 12.68
C GLU A 214 -10.99 15.83 13.65
N ARG A 215 -10.05 16.57 14.25
CA ARG A 215 -10.37 17.75 15.09
C ARG A 215 -11.22 18.76 14.31
N LYS A 216 -10.82 19.11 13.07
CA LYS A 216 -11.57 20.02 12.20
C LYS A 216 -12.99 19.50 11.93
N ARG A 217 -13.14 18.19 11.66
CA ARG A 217 -14.44 17.55 11.44
C ARG A 217 -15.36 17.68 12.65
N LEU A 218 -14.83 17.41 13.85
CA LEU A 218 -15.60 17.45 15.10
C LEU A 218 -16.01 18.87 15.46
N VAL A 219 -15.07 19.83 15.42
CA VAL A 219 -15.35 21.25 15.68
C VAL A 219 -16.43 21.79 14.73
N LYS A 220 -16.34 21.45 13.41
CA LYS A 220 -17.39 21.85 12.44
C LYS A 220 -18.78 21.30 12.79
N ARG A 221 -18.84 20.19 13.54
CA ARG A 221 -20.10 19.55 13.97
C ARG A 221 -20.54 19.98 15.38
N GLY A 222 -19.81 20.86 16.04
CA GLY A 222 -20.07 21.24 17.42
C GLY A 222 -19.82 20.11 18.43
N LEU A 223 -18.97 19.13 18.10
CA LEU A 223 -18.71 17.95 18.93
C LEU A 223 -17.37 18.08 19.67
N PRO A 224 -17.26 17.58 20.90
CA PRO A 224 -16.00 17.57 21.65
C PRO A 224 -14.96 16.69 20.92
N VAL A 225 -13.70 17.16 20.88
CA VAL A 225 -12.59 16.43 20.25
C VAL A 225 -12.24 15.14 21.01
N TRP A 226 -12.20 15.24 22.34
CA TRP A 226 -11.97 14.11 23.24
C TRP A 226 -13.31 13.45 23.61
N SER A 227 -13.89 12.71 22.67
CA SER A 227 -15.18 12.04 22.86
C SER A 227 -15.28 10.77 22.04
N HIS A 228 -16.30 9.97 22.32
CA HIS A 228 -16.64 8.78 21.53
C HIS A 228 -17.01 9.08 20.07
N HIS A 229 -17.21 10.34 19.70
CA HIS A 229 -17.44 10.74 18.30
C HIS A 229 -16.14 10.85 17.49
N ASN A 230 -14.97 10.78 18.14
CA ASN A 230 -13.68 10.81 17.49
C ASN A 230 -13.33 9.42 16.94
N HIS A 231 -13.27 9.31 15.62
CA HIS A 231 -13.03 8.03 14.95
C HIS A 231 -11.60 7.50 15.14
N ILE A 232 -10.62 8.39 15.37
CA ILE A 232 -9.24 8.00 15.69
C ILE A 232 -9.22 7.36 17.09
N LEU A 233 -9.84 8.00 18.06
CA LEU A 233 -9.94 7.45 19.43
C LEU A 233 -10.70 6.13 19.46
N GLN A 234 -11.78 5.99 18.65
CA GLN A 234 -12.50 4.71 18.53
C GLN A 234 -11.57 3.60 18.03
N SER A 235 -10.80 3.86 16.98
CA SER A 235 -9.90 2.85 16.41
C SER A 235 -8.78 2.46 17.37
N TYR A 236 -8.15 3.43 18.04
CA TYR A 236 -7.14 3.15 19.06
C TYR A 236 -7.70 2.44 20.29
N MET A 237 -8.92 2.75 20.69
CA MET A 237 -9.60 2.03 21.77
C MET A 237 -9.87 0.57 21.40
N MET A 238 -10.28 0.31 20.15
CA MET A 238 -10.41 -1.08 19.64
C MET A 238 -9.08 -1.82 19.69
N THR A 239 -7.97 -1.18 19.31
CA THR A 239 -6.61 -1.76 19.43
C THR A 239 -6.27 -2.07 20.89
N LEU A 240 -6.50 -1.12 21.79
CA LEU A 240 -6.22 -1.29 23.21
C LEU A 240 -7.02 -2.43 23.83
N ILE A 241 -8.31 -2.52 23.50
CA ILE A 241 -9.20 -3.59 24.02
C ILE A 241 -8.72 -4.95 23.52
N TRP A 242 -8.45 -5.11 22.21
CA TRP A 242 -8.12 -6.41 21.69
C TRP A 242 -6.67 -6.83 21.99
N GLN A 243 -5.65 -5.94 21.81
CA GLN A 243 -4.27 -6.28 22.13
C GLN A 243 -4.02 -6.34 23.64
N GLY A 244 -4.65 -5.44 24.41
CA GLY A 244 -4.63 -5.49 25.86
C GLY A 244 -5.34 -6.73 26.41
N GLY A 245 -6.47 -7.13 25.80
CA GLY A 245 -7.14 -8.38 26.11
C GLY A 245 -6.26 -9.60 25.87
N LEU A 246 -5.54 -9.64 24.75
CA LEU A 246 -4.56 -10.70 24.47
C LEU A 246 -3.44 -10.74 25.54
N ALA A 247 -2.91 -9.57 25.91
CA ALA A 247 -1.84 -9.48 26.92
C ALA A 247 -2.32 -9.96 28.31
N ILE A 248 -3.57 -9.69 28.67
CA ILE A 248 -4.18 -10.19 29.91
C ILE A 248 -4.37 -11.72 29.85
N LEU A 249 -4.81 -12.25 28.70
CA LEU A 249 -5.12 -13.69 28.55
C LEU A 249 -3.86 -14.54 28.37
N LEU A 250 -2.86 -14.04 27.64
CA LEU A 250 -1.66 -14.82 27.24
C LEU A 250 -0.40 -14.42 28.03
N GLY A 251 -0.49 -13.40 28.89
CA GLY A 251 0.63 -12.94 29.70
C GLY A 251 1.48 -11.85 29.03
N TRP A 252 2.31 -11.20 29.85
CA TRP A 252 3.13 -10.07 29.45
C TRP A 252 4.23 -10.40 28.43
N VAL A 253 4.56 -11.67 28.24
CA VAL A 253 5.54 -12.15 27.26
C VAL A 253 5.19 -11.75 25.83
N ILE A 254 3.90 -11.56 25.51
CA ILE A 254 3.48 -11.16 24.17
C ILE A 254 3.52 -9.64 23.94
N VAL A 255 3.71 -8.81 24.96
CA VAL A 255 3.71 -7.35 24.81
C VAL A 255 4.85 -6.88 23.88
N PRO A 256 6.11 -7.32 24.03
CA PRO A 256 7.16 -6.98 23.07
C PRO A 256 6.85 -7.45 21.65
N PHE A 257 6.21 -8.62 21.47
CA PHE A 257 5.73 -9.09 20.18
C PHE A 257 4.72 -8.12 19.57
N LEU A 258 3.68 -7.71 20.33
CA LEU A 258 2.65 -6.79 19.83
C LEU A 258 3.22 -5.41 19.46
N LEU A 259 4.17 -4.91 20.24
CA LEU A 259 4.85 -3.63 19.94
C LEU A 259 5.69 -3.73 18.66
N LEU A 260 6.52 -4.77 18.54
CA LEU A 260 7.33 -5.01 17.35
C LEU A 260 6.45 -5.23 16.12
N HIS A 261 5.40 -6.04 16.26
CA HIS A 261 4.39 -6.28 15.25
C HIS A 261 3.78 -4.98 14.72
N ASN A 262 3.32 -4.09 15.60
CA ASN A 262 2.70 -2.83 15.20
C ASN A 262 3.71 -1.94 14.43
N VAL A 263 4.92 -1.77 14.96
CA VAL A 263 5.96 -0.94 14.34
C VAL A 263 6.34 -1.46 12.95
N VAL A 264 6.53 -2.76 12.79
CA VAL A 264 6.89 -3.36 11.49
C VAL A 264 5.72 -3.27 10.50
N ALA A 265 4.48 -3.46 10.96
CA ALA A 265 3.29 -3.30 10.10
C ALA A 265 3.12 -1.84 9.62
N TRP A 266 3.40 -0.85 10.48
CA TRP A 266 3.41 0.57 10.10
C TRP A 266 4.51 0.84 9.07
N PHE A 267 5.71 0.32 9.30
CA PHE A 267 6.82 0.46 8.36
C PHE A 267 6.53 -0.20 7.00
N GLN A 268 5.75 -1.28 6.97
CA GLN A 268 5.31 -1.89 5.72
C GLN A 268 4.38 -0.97 4.92
N LEU A 269 3.42 -0.30 5.58
CA LEU A 269 2.60 0.72 4.93
C LEU A 269 3.45 1.89 4.43
N THR A 270 4.34 2.40 5.29
CA THR A 270 5.32 3.43 4.90
C THR A 270 6.12 3.01 3.68
N SER A 271 6.47 1.71 3.56
CA SER A 271 7.17 1.18 2.39
C SER A 271 6.31 1.27 1.13
N ALA A 272 5.00 1.03 1.23
CA ALA A 272 4.07 1.24 0.12
C ALA A 272 4.04 2.71 -0.32
N ASN A 273 3.78 3.64 0.60
CA ASN A 273 3.77 5.08 0.32
C ASN A 273 5.10 5.55 -0.28
N TYR A 274 6.23 5.01 0.19
CA TYR A 274 7.55 5.35 -0.32
C TYR A 274 7.72 4.99 -1.79
N ILE A 275 7.39 3.76 -2.18
CA ILE A 275 7.57 3.28 -3.55
C ILE A 275 6.52 3.85 -4.51
N GLU A 276 5.32 4.15 -4.02
CA GLU A 276 4.19 4.65 -4.82
C GLU A 276 4.38 6.09 -5.29
N HIS A 277 5.13 6.90 -4.55
CA HIS A 277 5.20 8.36 -4.81
C HIS A 277 6.61 8.89 -4.98
N TYR A 278 7.64 8.03 -5.04
CA TYR A 278 9.04 8.43 -5.07
C TYR A 278 9.36 9.46 -6.14
N GLY A 279 9.69 10.67 -5.69
CA GLY A 279 10.16 11.77 -6.51
C GLY A 279 9.11 12.43 -7.42
N LEU A 280 7.88 11.93 -7.47
CA LEU A 280 6.84 12.50 -8.33
C LEU A 280 6.32 13.82 -7.75
N LEU A 281 6.06 14.81 -8.63
CA LEU A 281 5.66 16.15 -8.26
C LEU A 281 4.53 16.67 -9.14
N ARG A 282 3.47 17.17 -8.54
CA ARG A 282 2.39 17.89 -9.22
C ARG A 282 2.81 19.33 -9.50
N ALA A 283 2.51 19.79 -10.71
CA ALA A 283 2.82 21.16 -11.11
C ALA A 283 2.01 22.18 -10.29
N LYS A 284 2.68 23.24 -9.85
CA LYS A 284 2.04 24.37 -9.17
C LYS A 284 1.54 25.37 -10.20
N LYS A 285 0.25 25.71 -10.16
CA LYS A 285 -0.40 26.65 -11.06
C LYS A 285 -0.07 28.10 -10.66
N VAL A 286 -0.33 29.05 -11.57
CA VAL A 286 -0.13 30.48 -11.33
C VAL A 286 -0.88 31.00 -10.08
N ASN A 287 -2.05 30.42 -9.77
CA ASN A 287 -2.83 30.77 -8.58
C ASN A 287 -2.31 30.14 -7.26
N GLY A 288 -1.11 29.54 -7.29
CA GLY A 288 -0.46 28.93 -6.14
C GLY A 288 -1.01 27.54 -5.74
N ARG A 289 -2.06 27.04 -6.38
CA ARG A 289 -2.60 25.70 -6.14
C ARG A 289 -1.92 24.67 -7.03
N TYR A 290 -1.79 23.44 -6.53
CA TYR A 290 -1.34 22.32 -7.36
C TYR A 290 -2.41 21.91 -8.38
N GLU A 291 -1.97 21.37 -9.50
CA GLU A 291 -2.87 20.74 -10.46
C GLU A 291 -3.60 19.55 -9.81
N ARG A 292 -4.72 19.10 -10.42
CA ARG A 292 -5.43 17.90 -9.96
C ARG A 292 -4.52 16.69 -10.10
N CYS A 293 -4.61 15.74 -9.14
CA CYS A 293 -3.93 14.47 -9.25
C CYS A 293 -4.36 13.74 -10.52
N ARG A 294 -3.38 13.23 -11.27
CA ARG A 294 -3.54 12.48 -12.52
C ARG A 294 -2.81 11.14 -12.38
N PRO A 295 -3.10 10.14 -13.23
CA PRO A 295 -2.48 8.82 -13.13
C PRO A 295 -0.95 8.83 -13.11
N HIS A 296 -0.29 9.76 -13.80
CA HIS A 296 1.17 9.86 -13.84
C HIS A 296 1.83 10.42 -12.57
N HIS A 297 1.04 10.76 -11.54
CA HIS A 297 1.55 11.20 -10.23
C HIS A 297 1.72 10.06 -9.23
N SER A 298 1.61 8.81 -9.68
CA SER A 298 1.90 7.62 -8.87
C SER A 298 2.63 6.57 -9.69
N TRP A 299 3.52 5.82 -9.04
CA TRP A 299 4.13 4.64 -9.62
C TRP A 299 3.16 3.47 -9.60
N ASN A 300 3.14 2.70 -10.68
CA ASN A 300 2.30 1.52 -10.86
C ASN A 300 3.10 0.24 -10.96
N SER A 301 2.46 -0.88 -10.65
CA SER A 301 2.93 -2.19 -11.05
C SER A 301 1.76 -3.04 -11.57
N ASN A 302 2.00 -3.76 -12.67
CA ASN A 302 1.03 -4.65 -13.29
C ASN A 302 1.39 -6.14 -13.11
N HIS A 303 2.30 -6.48 -12.19
CA HIS A 303 2.68 -7.86 -11.89
C HIS A 303 1.47 -8.65 -11.39
N ILE A 304 1.31 -9.87 -11.93
CA ILE A 304 0.04 -10.62 -11.79
C ILE A 304 -0.16 -11.11 -10.38
N PHE A 305 0.84 -11.79 -9.80
CA PHE A 305 0.66 -12.54 -8.57
C PHE A 305 0.48 -11.61 -7.37
N SER A 306 1.39 -10.68 -7.18
CA SER A 306 1.29 -9.72 -6.07
C SER A 306 0.06 -8.81 -6.18
N ASN A 307 -0.40 -8.44 -7.39
CA ASN A 307 -1.66 -7.73 -7.55
C ASN A 307 -2.86 -8.53 -7.04
N LEU A 308 -2.89 -9.85 -7.25
CA LEU A 308 -3.96 -10.70 -6.73
C LEU A 308 -3.92 -10.80 -5.20
N LEU A 309 -2.72 -10.89 -4.62
CA LEU A 309 -2.55 -10.97 -3.16
C LEU A 309 -2.92 -9.65 -2.48
N LEU A 310 -2.66 -8.50 -3.13
CA LEU A 310 -2.83 -7.16 -2.58
C LEU A 310 -4.11 -6.46 -3.06
N PHE A 311 -5.08 -7.18 -3.62
CA PHE A 311 -6.32 -6.60 -4.14
C PHE A 311 -6.07 -5.40 -5.08
N GLN A 312 -5.16 -5.57 -6.04
CA GLN A 312 -4.75 -4.54 -7.03
C GLN A 312 -4.26 -3.20 -6.46
N LEU A 313 -3.82 -3.14 -5.21
CA LEU A 313 -3.21 -1.95 -4.62
C LEU A 313 -2.18 -1.30 -5.55
N GLN A 314 -1.44 -2.12 -6.30
CA GLN A 314 -0.36 -1.70 -7.18
C GLN A 314 -0.83 -0.95 -8.45
N ARG A 315 -2.13 -0.95 -8.76
CA ARG A 315 -2.75 -0.04 -9.76
C ARG A 315 -3.06 1.31 -9.14
N HIS A 316 -2.09 1.84 -8.45
CA HIS A 316 -2.19 2.99 -7.56
C HIS A 316 -2.49 4.31 -8.29
N SER A 317 -2.06 4.43 -9.54
CA SER A 317 -2.37 5.58 -10.40
C SER A 317 -3.85 5.76 -10.66
N ASP A 318 -4.58 4.66 -10.92
CA ASP A 318 -6.03 4.74 -11.11
C ASP A 318 -6.76 4.93 -9.79
N HIS A 319 -6.24 4.32 -8.72
CA HIS A 319 -6.77 4.51 -7.38
C HIS A 319 -6.77 5.99 -6.98
N HIS A 320 -5.66 6.71 -7.16
CA HIS A 320 -5.58 8.15 -6.88
C HIS A 320 -6.44 9.02 -7.79
N ALA A 321 -6.56 8.64 -9.06
CA ALA A 321 -7.42 9.35 -10.00
C ALA A 321 -8.92 9.11 -9.73
N ASN A 322 -9.27 7.93 -9.21
CA ASN A 322 -10.64 7.45 -9.00
C ASN A 322 -10.79 6.69 -7.67
N PRO A 323 -10.68 7.35 -6.50
CA PRO A 323 -10.59 6.68 -5.18
C PRO A 323 -11.80 5.82 -4.80
N SER A 324 -12.96 6.07 -5.39
CA SER A 324 -14.18 5.28 -5.16
C SER A 324 -14.26 3.99 -5.97
N ARG A 325 -13.39 3.82 -6.98
CA ARG A 325 -13.34 2.63 -7.83
C ARG A 325 -12.89 1.43 -7.03
N SER A 326 -13.60 0.31 -7.18
CA SER A 326 -13.28 -0.92 -6.46
C SER A 326 -12.06 -1.62 -7.07
N TYR A 327 -11.28 -2.32 -6.24
CA TYR A 327 -10.00 -2.92 -6.62
C TYR A 327 -10.07 -3.80 -7.88
N GLN A 328 -11.14 -4.59 -8.05
CA GLN A 328 -11.30 -5.49 -9.20
C GLN A 328 -11.51 -4.74 -10.52
N THR A 329 -11.79 -3.45 -10.48
CA THR A 329 -12.06 -2.59 -11.64
C THR A 329 -10.97 -1.53 -11.89
N LEU A 330 -9.91 -1.51 -11.06
CA LEU A 330 -8.77 -0.61 -11.27
C LEU A 330 -8.07 -0.90 -12.59
N ARG A 331 -7.65 0.18 -13.25
CA ARG A 331 -7.11 0.18 -14.61
C ARG A 331 -5.61 0.44 -14.67
N SER A 332 -4.99 -0.10 -15.68
CA SER A 332 -3.68 0.33 -16.16
C SER A 332 -3.87 1.30 -17.33
N PHE A 333 -3.05 2.34 -17.41
CA PHE A 333 -3.03 3.29 -18.51
C PHE A 333 -1.69 3.18 -19.24
N GLU A 334 -1.65 3.62 -20.49
CA GLU A 334 -0.42 3.76 -21.25
C GLU A 334 0.45 4.89 -20.69
N SER A 335 1.76 4.80 -20.88
CA SER A 335 2.75 5.83 -20.51
C SER A 335 2.76 6.21 -19.01
N LEU A 336 2.39 5.29 -18.11
CA LEU A 336 2.50 5.51 -16.67
C LEU A 336 3.92 5.26 -16.16
N PRO A 337 4.31 5.91 -15.03
CA PRO A 337 5.47 5.48 -14.27
C PRO A 337 5.29 4.04 -13.78
N GLU A 338 6.12 3.11 -14.27
CA GLU A 338 6.05 1.69 -13.88
C GLU A 338 7.24 1.28 -13.02
N LEU A 339 6.95 0.60 -11.91
CA LEU A 339 7.93 -0.04 -11.05
C LEU A 339 8.54 -1.26 -11.75
N PRO A 340 9.83 -1.55 -11.56
CA PRO A 340 10.49 -2.70 -12.21
C PRO A 340 10.07 -4.06 -11.67
N SER A 341 9.38 -4.11 -10.51
CA SER A 341 8.88 -5.33 -9.87
C SER A 341 7.52 -5.10 -9.24
N GLY A 342 6.88 -6.17 -8.75
CA GLY A 342 5.76 -6.06 -7.83
C GLY A 342 6.19 -5.49 -6.48
N TYR A 343 5.24 -5.02 -5.67
CA TYR A 343 5.52 -4.26 -4.43
C TYR A 343 6.48 -4.98 -3.47
N LEU A 344 6.35 -6.29 -3.29
CA LEU A 344 7.19 -7.01 -2.35
C LEU A 344 8.67 -7.03 -2.79
N GLY A 345 8.93 -7.14 -4.10
CA GLY A 345 10.28 -6.98 -4.66
C GLY A 345 10.79 -5.54 -4.55
N MET A 346 9.89 -4.56 -4.68
CA MET A 346 10.24 -3.15 -4.53
C MET A 346 10.53 -2.77 -3.07
N TYR A 347 9.85 -3.38 -2.09
CA TYR A 347 10.17 -3.18 -0.66
C TYR A 347 11.60 -3.65 -0.37
N PHE A 348 11.96 -4.86 -0.83
CA PHE A 348 13.34 -5.34 -0.68
C PHE A 348 14.36 -4.37 -1.27
N MET A 349 14.10 -3.84 -2.46
CA MET A 349 14.98 -2.84 -3.09
C MET A 349 15.04 -1.53 -2.29
N ALA A 350 13.91 -1.05 -1.76
CA ALA A 350 13.84 0.18 -0.97
C ALA A 350 14.59 0.08 0.37
N TYR A 351 14.65 -1.12 0.95
CA TYR A 351 15.43 -1.38 2.18
C TYR A 351 16.93 -1.30 1.97
N LEU A 352 17.39 -1.24 0.71
CA LEU A 352 18.77 -1.05 0.31
C LEU A 352 18.92 0.29 -0.44
N PRO A 353 19.01 1.45 0.26
CA PRO A 353 18.96 2.78 -0.37
C PRO A 353 19.95 2.99 -1.52
N PRO A 354 21.22 2.49 -1.49
CA PRO A 354 22.11 2.62 -2.63
C PRO A 354 21.58 1.95 -3.90
N LEU A 355 20.98 0.75 -3.76
CA LEU A 355 20.35 0.02 -4.87
C LEU A 355 19.10 0.77 -5.37
N TRP A 356 18.25 1.22 -4.43
CA TRP A 356 17.07 2.01 -4.76
C TRP A 356 17.40 3.24 -5.59
N PHE A 357 18.35 4.06 -5.13
CA PHE A 357 18.74 5.28 -5.83
C PHE A 357 19.37 4.98 -7.20
N ALA A 358 20.20 3.94 -7.29
CA ALA A 358 20.82 3.56 -8.57
C ALA A 358 19.78 3.17 -9.64
N VAL A 359 18.69 2.55 -9.24
CA VAL A 359 17.62 2.08 -10.14
C VAL A 359 16.55 3.16 -10.34
N MET A 360 15.98 3.68 -9.24
CA MET A 360 14.77 4.49 -9.31
C MET A 360 15.03 5.93 -9.72
N ASN A 361 16.19 6.53 -9.40
CA ASN A 361 16.50 7.87 -9.86
C ASN A 361 16.58 7.96 -11.39
N LYS A 362 17.20 6.95 -12.04
CA LYS A 362 17.26 6.89 -13.50
C LYS A 362 15.88 6.75 -14.12
N ARG A 363 15.04 5.87 -13.53
CA ARG A 363 13.66 5.66 -14.00
C ARG A 363 12.81 6.90 -13.84
N LEU A 364 12.91 7.58 -12.70
CA LEU A 364 12.19 8.82 -12.42
C LEU A 364 12.54 9.90 -13.45
N LEU A 365 13.82 10.11 -13.72
CA LEU A 365 14.27 11.13 -14.67
C LEU A 365 13.95 10.78 -16.13
N ALA A 366 13.74 9.49 -16.44
CA ALA A 366 13.36 9.02 -17.77
C ALA A 366 11.85 9.13 -18.05
N ILE A 367 11.01 9.44 -17.05
CA ILE A 367 9.56 9.63 -17.27
C ILE A 367 9.36 10.77 -18.28
N GLU A 368 8.49 10.55 -19.26
CA GLU A 368 8.28 11.44 -20.41
C GLU A 368 8.01 12.90 -20.02
N HIS A 369 7.09 13.13 -19.07
CA HIS A 369 6.76 14.51 -18.65
C HIS A 369 7.83 15.16 -17.76
N ILE A 370 8.73 14.37 -17.15
CA ILE A 370 9.89 14.86 -16.38
C ILE A 370 11.06 15.13 -17.31
N ASN A 371 11.43 14.15 -18.14
CA ASN A 371 12.47 14.27 -19.16
C ASN A 371 13.77 14.91 -18.66
N GLY A 372 14.27 14.43 -17.51
CA GLY A 372 15.49 14.92 -16.85
C GLY A 372 15.39 16.30 -16.19
N ASP A 373 14.22 16.94 -16.17
CA ASP A 373 14.02 18.25 -15.53
C ASP A 373 13.79 18.09 -14.04
N LEU A 374 14.81 18.40 -13.25
CA LEU A 374 14.77 18.32 -11.79
C LEU A 374 13.78 19.31 -11.14
N ASN A 375 13.28 20.31 -11.86
CA ASN A 375 12.25 21.22 -11.35
C ASN A 375 10.86 20.58 -11.33
N LYS A 376 10.70 19.45 -12.02
CA LYS A 376 9.48 18.63 -12.04
C LYS A 376 9.54 17.44 -11.08
N VAL A 377 10.51 17.43 -10.19
CA VAL A 377 10.77 16.33 -9.26
C VAL A 377 10.68 16.83 -7.82
N ASN A 378 10.02 16.05 -6.96
CA ASN A 378 10.00 16.29 -5.53
C ASN A 378 11.36 15.88 -4.93
N LEU A 379 12.27 16.86 -4.78
CA LEU A 379 13.63 16.65 -4.29
C LEU A 379 13.68 16.66 -2.76
N ASP A 380 14.55 15.84 -2.17
CA ASP A 380 14.88 15.97 -0.76
C ASP A 380 15.69 17.26 -0.52
N PRO A 381 15.17 18.22 0.26
CA PRO A 381 15.86 19.50 0.50
C PRO A 381 17.26 19.34 1.09
N LYS A 382 17.51 18.26 1.86
CA LYS A 382 18.84 18.00 2.46
C LYS A 382 19.88 17.61 1.41
N HIS A 383 19.46 17.01 0.31
CA HIS A 383 20.34 16.48 -0.72
C HIS A 383 20.20 17.21 -2.07
N GLU A 384 19.33 18.21 -2.16
CA GLU A 384 18.98 18.90 -3.41
C GLU A 384 20.21 19.43 -4.17
N ALA A 385 21.12 20.10 -3.49
CA ALA A 385 22.33 20.65 -4.12
C ALA A 385 23.19 19.55 -4.78
N LYS A 386 23.42 18.43 -4.08
CA LYS A 386 24.17 17.28 -4.59
C LYS A 386 23.46 16.61 -5.77
N ILE A 387 22.14 16.47 -5.69
CA ILE A 387 21.30 15.86 -6.75
C ILE A 387 21.37 16.74 -7.99
N ARG A 388 21.18 18.06 -7.86
CA ARG A 388 21.26 19.01 -8.98
C ARG A 388 22.65 19.03 -9.61
N GLN A 389 23.71 18.99 -8.82
CA GLN A 389 25.07 18.89 -9.32
C GLN A 389 25.28 17.59 -10.12
N HIS A 390 24.94 16.45 -9.53
CA HIS A 390 25.19 15.13 -10.14
C HIS A 390 24.37 14.93 -11.44
N TYR A 391 23.07 15.13 -11.38
CA TYR A 391 22.18 14.89 -12.53
C TYR A 391 22.12 16.07 -13.51
N GLY A 392 22.39 17.29 -13.07
CA GLY A 392 22.51 18.46 -13.95
C GLY A 392 23.70 18.36 -14.91
N LEU A 393 24.83 17.83 -14.44
CA LEU A 393 26.01 17.56 -15.27
C LEU A 393 25.74 16.43 -16.29
N LEU A 394 25.07 15.35 -15.88
CA LEU A 394 24.70 14.26 -16.77
C LEU A 394 23.75 14.73 -17.88
N GLY A 395 22.70 15.49 -17.54
CA GLY A 395 21.77 16.04 -18.51
C GLY A 395 22.40 17.06 -19.48
N ALA A 396 23.44 17.78 -19.05
CA ALA A 396 24.21 18.66 -19.94
C ALA A 396 25.09 17.87 -20.94
N ALA A 397 25.69 16.76 -20.47
CA ALA A 397 26.47 15.87 -21.32
C ALA A 397 25.61 15.14 -22.37
N ASP A 398 24.44 14.67 -22.00
CA ASP A 398 23.50 14.01 -22.92
C ASP A 398 22.91 14.97 -23.95
N ARG A 399 22.59 16.22 -23.55
CA ARG A 399 22.17 17.27 -24.49
C ARG A 399 23.28 17.62 -25.49
N LYS A 400 24.54 17.63 -25.03
CA LYS A 400 25.68 17.85 -25.91
C LYS A 400 25.87 16.69 -26.92
N ARG A 401 25.71 15.44 -26.47
CA ARG A 401 25.74 14.25 -27.36
C ARG A 401 24.60 14.26 -28.38
N GLN A 402 23.37 14.56 -27.97
CA GLN A 402 22.22 14.67 -28.88
C GLN A 402 22.35 15.82 -29.88
N ARG A 403 22.95 16.98 -29.50
CA ARG A 403 23.27 18.06 -30.43
C ARG A 403 24.33 17.63 -31.46
N LEU A 404 25.36 16.93 -30.98
CA LEU A 404 26.40 16.42 -31.88
C LEU A 404 25.86 15.37 -32.85
N SER A 405 25.03 14.43 -32.42
CA SER A 405 24.42 13.42 -33.30
C SER A 405 23.52 14.05 -34.39
N ARG A 406 22.80 15.16 -34.09
CA ARG A 406 21.97 15.88 -35.05
C ARG A 406 22.76 16.76 -36.03
N LEU A 407 24.04 16.98 -35.77
CA LEU A 407 24.92 17.70 -36.70
C LEU A 407 25.59 16.76 -37.73
N PHE A 408 25.47 15.46 -37.52
CA PHE A 408 26.05 14.42 -38.38
C PHE A 408 24.98 13.51 -39.05
N THR A 409 23.69 13.83 -38.88
CA THR A 409 22.55 13.34 -39.66
C THR A 409 21.98 14.48 -40.53
#